data_8d288138482d8be15fef2abc222383d4
#
_entry.id   8d288138482d8be15fef2abc222383d4
#
_cell.length_a   1.000
_cell.length_b   1.000
_cell.length_c   1.000
_cell.angle_alpha   90.00
_cell.angle_beta   90.00
_cell.angle_gamma   90.00
#
_symmetry.space_group_name_H-M   'P 1'
#
loop_
_entity.id
_entity.type
_entity.pdbx_description
1 polymer ?
#
loop_
_entity_poly.entity_id
_entity_poly.type
_entity_poly.pdbx_seq_one_letter_code
_entity_poly.pdbx_strand_id
1 'polypeptide(L)'
;MIGFYTEVIGLEHLGGFENHDRYDGVFLGLPNENWEIEFTVSDELPGHTPDEDDLLVFYFNSRFEMEAVIKRAINNGILPIKAKNPYWNKNGMTLPDPDGFLVTLALRSPKLDSDKLLSKQAISSGIQDWDSLLDHVRNLPYGRNANRHDLSLVLSEAKGSCSSKHALLKAIADESGIDAKLVIGIYKMNRENTRGIGKTLENSGLEYVPEAHCYLKFGQHRYDFTNPHSDISKIETDLLEEIEITPSQVADFKVQYHKNFIKKWISDEKIALNFDAVWQLRERCIEALSENKS
;
A
#
# COMPACT_ATOMS: atom_id res chain seq x y z
N MET A 1 -10.10 20.28 -11.96
CA MET A 1 -9.51 20.54 -10.63
C MET A 1 -9.77 19.36 -9.66
N ILE A 2 -10.98 19.12 -9.17
CA ILE A 2 -11.30 18.08 -8.17
C ILE A 2 -10.71 16.73 -8.56
N GLY A 3 -10.93 16.21 -9.77
CA GLY A 3 -10.39 14.93 -10.22
C GLY A 3 -8.86 14.82 -10.13
N PHE A 4 -8.12 15.89 -10.36
CA PHE A 4 -6.66 15.87 -10.17
C PHE A 4 -6.28 15.62 -8.71
N TYR A 5 -6.90 16.33 -7.78
CA TYR A 5 -6.56 16.19 -6.36
C TYR A 5 -7.09 14.89 -5.74
N THR A 6 -8.22 14.35 -6.24
CA THR A 6 -8.77 13.08 -5.73
C THR A 6 -8.16 11.86 -6.43
N GLU A 7 -8.14 11.81 -7.75
CA GLU A 7 -7.73 10.62 -8.51
C GLU A 7 -6.21 10.52 -8.68
N VAL A 8 -5.49 11.67 -8.77
CA VAL A 8 -4.04 11.67 -8.94
C VAL A 8 -3.32 11.83 -7.61
N ILE A 9 -3.59 12.92 -6.87
CA ILE A 9 -2.94 13.17 -5.58
C ILE A 9 -3.42 12.16 -4.52
N GLY A 10 -4.72 11.85 -4.50
CA GLY A 10 -5.31 10.87 -3.59
C GLY A 10 -5.95 11.51 -2.35
N LEU A 11 -6.38 12.78 -2.44
CA LEU A 11 -7.19 13.41 -1.41
C LEU A 11 -8.62 12.90 -1.46
N GLU A 12 -9.31 12.94 -0.34
CA GLU A 12 -10.72 12.57 -0.23
C GLU A 12 -11.61 13.81 -0.16
N HIS A 13 -12.84 13.65 -0.63
CA HIS A 13 -13.87 14.68 -0.50
C HIS A 13 -14.40 14.67 0.93
N LEU A 14 -14.13 15.74 1.69
CA LEU A 14 -14.50 15.85 3.10
C LEU A 14 -15.82 16.60 3.32
N GLY A 15 -16.24 17.40 2.35
CA GLY A 15 -17.45 18.19 2.43
C GLY A 15 -17.47 19.34 1.42
N GLY A 16 -18.43 20.23 1.55
CA GLY A 16 -18.54 21.41 0.69
C GLY A 16 -19.75 22.25 1.06
N PHE A 17 -19.98 23.31 0.30
CA PHE A 17 -21.13 24.20 0.43
C PHE A 17 -21.59 24.69 -0.94
N GLU A 18 -22.85 25.07 -1.04
CA GLU A 18 -23.46 25.63 -2.24
C GLU A 18 -24.10 26.98 -1.95
N ASN A 19 -23.95 27.90 -2.87
CA ASN A 19 -24.56 29.22 -2.88
C ASN A 19 -24.37 30.02 -1.56
N HIS A 20 -23.16 29.94 -1.01
CA HIS A 20 -22.78 30.76 0.15
C HIS A 20 -22.16 32.07 -0.35
N ASP A 21 -22.91 33.18 -0.29
CA ASP A 21 -22.53 34.49 -0.81
C ASP A 21 -22.07 34.43 -2.28
N ARG A 22 -22.73 33.65 -3.12
CA ARG A 22 -22.43 33.36 -4.55
C ARG A 22 -21.18 32.53 -4.79
N TYR A 23 -20.69 31.83 -3.79
CA TYR A 23 -19.61 30.85 -3.93
C TYR A 23 -20.15 29.44 -3.68
N ASP A 24 -19.66 28.51 -4.49
CA ASP A 24 -19.72 27.07 -4.21
C ASP A 24 -18.33 26.61 -3.81
N GLY A 25 -18.23 25.66 -2.89
CA GLY A 25 -16.94 25.19 -2.39
C GLY A 25 -16.92 23.69 -2.14
N VAL A 26 -15.73 23.12 -2.28
CA VAL A 26 -15.44 21.73 -1.93
C VAL A 26 -14.21 21.65 -1.04
N PHE A 27 -14.28 20.82 -0.02
CA PHE A 27 -13.16 20.53 0.89
C PHE A 27 -12.53 19.21 0.54
N LEU A 28 -11.24 19.20 0.23
CA LEU A 28 -10.45 18.01 -0.08
C LEU A 28 -9.31 17.87 0.94
N GLY A 29 -9.08 16.65 1.44
CA GLY A 29 -8.04 16.39 2.44
C GLY A 29 -7.89 14.91 2.73
N LEU A 30 -7.26 14.58 3.85
CA LEU A 30 -7.16 13.21 4.36
C LEU A 30 -8.07 13.09 5.61
N PRO A 31 -8.90 12.04 5.71
CA PRO A 31 -9.95 11.96 6.75
C PRO A 31 -9.48 12.02 8.21
N ASN A 32 -8.21 11.66 8.46
CA ASN A 32 -7.63 11.63 9.80
C ASN A 32 -6.66 12.78 10.07
N GLU A 33 -6.55 13.72 9.13
CA GLU A 33 -5.69 14.88 9.26
C GLU A 33 -6.51 16.11 9.66
N ASN A 34 -5.86 17.10 10.27
CA ASN A 34 -6.49 18.33 10.72
C ASN A 34 -6.24 19.51 9.75
N TRP A 35 -6.15 19.21 8.47
CA TRP A 35 -6.05 20.19 7.37
C TRP A 35 -6.93 19.77 6.20
N GLU A 36 -7.36 20.75 5.44
CA GLU A 36 -8.09 20.57 4.20
C GLU A 36 -7.70 21.70 3.21
N ILE A 37 -7.93 21.45 1.95
CA ILE A 37 -7.82 22.45 0.88
C ILE A 37 -9.23 22.75 0.41
N GLU A 38 -9.60 24.01 0.45
CA GLU A 38 -10.86 24.51 -0.07
C GLU A 38 -10.68 25.00 -1.50
N PHE A 39 -11.48 24.47 -2.40
CA PHE A 39 -11.59 24.94 -3.79
C PHE A 39 -12.94 25.59 -3.95
N THR A 40 -12.94 26.86 -4.37
CA THR A 40 -14.15 27.64 -4.57
C THR A 40 -14.34 28.03 -6.02
N VAL A 41 -15.60 28.16 -6.43
CA VAL A 41 -15.99 28.75 -7.70
C VAL A 41 -17.04 29.83 -7.44
N SER A 42 -16.99 30.92 -8.23
CA SER A 42 -17.98 31.98 -8.21
C SER A 42 -18.27 32.49 -9.62
N ASP A 43 -19.26 33.35 -9.75
CA ASP A 43 -19.59 33.98 -11.01
C ASP A 43 -18.52 35.01 -11.49
N GLU A 44 -17.61 35.40 -10.56
CA GLU A 44 -16.54 36.35 -10.86
C GLU A 44 -15.26 35.59 -11.24
N LEU A 45 -14.60 36.02 -12.32
CA LEU A 45 -13.30 35.44 -12.69
C LEU A 45 -12.24 35.81 -11.64
N PRO A 46 -11.33 34.90 -11.29
CA PRO A 46 -10.25 35.20 -10.37
C PRO A 46 -9.33 36.28 -10.94
N GLY A 47 -8.91 37.22 -10.10
CA GLY A 47 -7.99 38.30 -10.48
C GLY A 47 -6.53 37.86 -10.60
N HIS A 48 -6.22 36.59 -10.36
CA HIS A 48 -4.88 35.99 -10.40
C HIS A 48 -4.77 34.93 -11.50
N THR A 49 -3.65 34.94 -12.22
CA THR A 49 -3.26 33.86 -13.13
C THR A 49 -2.08 33.12 -12.51
N PRO A 50 -2.10 31.78 -12.41
CA PRO A 50 -1.02 31.01 -11.84
C PRO A 50 0.34 31.33 -12.48
N ASP A 51 1.37 31.44 -11.67
CA ASP A 51 2.75 31.59 -12.13
C ASP A 51 3.69 30.52 -11.50
N GLU A 52 4.99 30.63 -11.83
CA GLU A 52 5.98 29.64 -11.40
C GLU A 52 6.30 29.68 -9.88
N ASP A 53 5.80 30.68 -9.15
CA ASP A 53 5.97 30.83 -7.70
C ASP A 53 4.74 30.33 -6.93
N ASP A 54 3.62 30.09 -7.61
CA ASP A 54 2.40 29.48 -7.04
C ASP A 54 2.57 27.97 -6.89
N LEU A 55 3.14 27.54 -5.77
CA LEU A 55 3.57 26.16 -5.53
C LEU A 55 2.97 25.59 -4.25
N LEU A 56 2.16 24.54 -4.39
CA LEU A 56 1.69 23.71 -3.28
C LEU A 56 2.64 22.51 -3.11
N VAL A 57 3.03 22.18 -1.87
CA VAL A 57 3.93 21.05 -1.60
C VAL A 57 3.24 20.00 -0.73
N PHE A 58 3.15 18.78 -1.26
CA PHE A 58 2.75 17.60 -0.49
C PHE A 58 3.98 16.80 -0.06
N TYR A 59 4.08 16.52 1.24
CA TYR A 59 5.13 15.69 1.81
C TYR A 59 4.63 14.27 2.04
N PHE A 60 5.37 13.30 1.52
CA PHE A 60 5.08 11.87 1.65
C PHE A 60 6.01 11.22 2.67
N ASN A 61 5.48 10.28 3.43
CA ASN A 61 6.24 9.53 4.42
C ASN A 61 7.23 8.54 3.76
N SER A 62 6.94 8.10 2.53
CA SER A 62 7.80 7.17 1.80
C SER A 62 7.87 7.50 0.30
N ARG A 63 8.99 7.11 -0.33
CA ARG A 63 9.15 7.19 -1.79
C ARG A 63 8.10 6.34 -2.53
N PHE A 64 7.67 5.24 -1.94
CA PHE A 64 6.69 4.33 -2.56
C PHE A 64 5.32 5.01 -2.72
N GLU A 65 4.88 5.79 -1.73
CA GLU A 65 3.66 6.59 -1.83
C GLU A 65 3.82 7.69 -2.88
N MET A 66 4.92 8.42 -2.84
CA MET A 66 5.21 9.49 -3.81
C MET A 66 5.29 8.95 -5.25
N GLU A 67 5.99 7.82 -5.48
CA GLU A 67 6.09 7.17 -6.79
C GLU A 67 4.73 6.67 -7.29
N ALA A 68 3.85 6.21 -6.40
CA ALA A 68 2.50 5.81 -6.76
C ALA A 68 1.68 6.99 -7.29
N VAL A 69 1.80 8.17 -6.65
CA VAL A 69 1.17 9.42 -7.14
C VAL A 69 1.73 9.81 -8.52
N ILE A 70 3.05 9.78 -8.68
CA ILE A 70 3.71 10.10 -9.95
C ILE A 70 3.22 9.16 -11.07
N LYS A 71 3.13 7.87 -10.77
CA LYS A 71 2.62 6.87 -11.73
C LYS A 71 1.17 7.16 -12.13
N ARG A 72 0.31 7.53 -11.17
CA ARG A 72 -1.07 7.92 -11.46
C ARG A 72 -1.12 9.18 -12.34
N ALA A 73 -0.30 10.20 -12.04
CA ALA A 73 -0.20 11.41 -12.85
C ALA A 73 0.16 11.08 -14.31
N ILE A 74 1.22 10.31 -14.52
CA ILE A 74 1.68 9.91 -15.86
C ILE A 74 0.59 9.11 -16.60
N ASN A 75 -0.09 8.18 -15.93
CA ASN A 75 -1.18 7.41 -16.51
C ASN A 75 -2.39 8.28 -16.92
N ASN A 76 -2.57 9.43 -16.27
CA ASN A 76 -3.57 10.44 -16.62
C ASN A 76 -3.04 11.52 -17.61
N GLY A 77 -1.86 11.30 -18.19
CA GLY A 77 -1.27 12.21 -19.18
C GLY A 77 -0.62 13.46 -18.58
N ILE A 78 -0.45 13.53 -17.26
CA ILE A 78 0.17 14.66 -16.58
C ILE A 78 1.65 14.36 -16.40
N LEU A 79 2.49 15.13 -17.08
CA LEU A 79 3.93 14.94 -17.06
C LEU A 79 4.60 15.89 -16.06
N PRO A 80 5.62 15.41 -15.33
CA PRO A 80 6.42 16.26 -14.47
C PRO A 80 7.13 17.39 -15.23
N ILE A 81 7.24 18.54 -14.58
CA ILE A 81 7.92 19.71 -15.10
C ILE A 81 9.05 20.15 -14.16
N LYS A 82 9.92 21.04 -14.65
CA LYS A 82 10.95 21.66 -13.80
C LYS A 82 10.33 22.80 -12.99
N ALA A 83 10.54 22.76 -11.67
CA ALA A 83 10.24 23.90 -10.81
C ALA A 83 11.24 25.03 -11.05
N LYS A 84 10.78 26.27 -10.92
CA LYS A 84 11.62 27.48 -10.92
C LYS A 84 12.66 27.44 -9.80
N ASN A 85 12.26 27.04 -8.60
CA ASN A 85 13.18 26.83 -7.48
C ASN A 85 13.98 25.52 -7.67
N PRO A 86 15.33 25.58 -7.86
CA PRO A 86 16.17 24.41 -8.08
C PRO A 86 16.17 23.40 -6.93
N TYR A 87 15.79 23.81 -5.72
CA TYR A 87 15.66 22.94 -4.56
C TYR A 87 14.67 21.79 -4.86
N TRP A 88 13.51 22.10 -5.44
CA TRP A 88 12.48 21.11 -5.75
C TRP A 88 12.85 20.16 -6.89
N ASN A 89 13.74 20.58 -7.80
CA ASN A 89 14.27 19.72 -8.86
C ASN A 89 15.20 18.61 -8.32
N LYS A 90 15.71 18.77 -7.08
CA LYS A 90 16.55 17.79 -6.40
C LYS A 90 15.80 16.98 -5.33
N ASN A 91 14.82 17.62 -4.68
CA ASN A 91 14.19 17.07 -3.47
C ASN A 91 12.70 16.75 -3.66
N GLY A 92 12.20 16.85 -4.88
CA GLY A 92 10.80 16.59 -5.20
C GLY A 92 10.57 16.42 -6.68
N MET A 93 9.31 16.28 -7.04
CA MET A 93 8.83 16.23 -8.42
C MET A 93 7.61 17.15 -8.57
N THR A 94 7.64 18.06 -9.52
CA THR A 94 6.60 19.07 -9.72
C THR A 94 5.68 18.70 -10.87
N LEU A 95 4.39 18.76 -10.63
CA LEU A 95 3.31 18.51 -11.58
C LEU A 95 2.50 19.79 -11.78
N PRO A 96 2.06 20.11 -12.98
CA PRO A 96 1.05 21.16 -13.18
C PRO A 96 -0.33 20.58 -12.85
N ASP A 97 -1.15 21.34 -12.14
CA ASP A 97 -2.56 21.03 -12.01
C ASP A 97 -3.37 21.54 -13.23
N PRO A 98 -4.67 21.20 -13.37
CA PRO A 98 -5.46 21.57 -14.54
C PRO A 98 -5.64 23.08 -14.75
N ASP A 99 -5.51 23.90 -13.70
CA ASP A 99 -5.66 25.36 -13.78
C ASP A 99 -4.31 26.08 -13.91
N GLY A 100 -3.19 25.33 -13.90
CA GLY A 100 -1.84 25.84 -14.10
C GLY A 100 -1.06 26.12 -12.81
N PHE A 101 -1.63 25.85 -11.63
CA PHE A 101 -0.88 25.89 -10.37
C PHE A 101 0.09 24.72 -10.29
N LEU A 102 1.19 24.92 -9.57
CA LEU A 102 2.22 23.90 -9.44
C LEU A 102 2.05 23.09 -8.15
N VAL A 103 2.16 21.78 -8.28
CA VAL A 103 2.10 20.83 -7.16
C VAL A 103 3.40 20.05 -7.09
N THR A 104 4.16 20.25 -6.02
CA THR A 104 5.40 19.50 -5.78
C THR A 104 5.17 18.39 -4.80
N LEU A 105 5.55 17.18 -5.19
CA LEU A 105 5.58 15.98 -4.35
C LEU A 105 6.99 15.84 -3.77
N ALA A 106 7.14 15.77 -2.46
CA ALA A 106 8.43 15.70 -1.80
C ALA A 106 8.45 14.64 -0.70
N LEU A 107 9.61 14.02 -0.49
CA LEU A 107 9.78 13.02 0.57
C LEU A 107 10.13 13.71 1.91
N ARG A 108 9.41 13.35 2.96
CA ARG A 108 9.73 13.68 4.35
C ARG A 108 9.52 12.45 5.21
N SER A 109 10.46 11.51 5.15
CA SER A 109 10.34 10.25 5.88
C SER A 109 10.42 10.47 7.39
N PRO A 110 9.45 9.97 8.18
CA PRO A 110 9.50 10.00 9.64
C PRO A 110 10.70 9.23 10.18
N LYS A 111 11.32 9.74 11.26
CA LYS A 111 12.34 9.00 12.01
C LYS A 111 11.70 7.88 12.82
N LEU A 112 12.42 6.77 12.97
CA LEU A 112 12.01 5.69 13.86
C LEU A 112 12.19 6.10 15.32
N ASP A 113 11.29 5.63 16.20
CA ASP A 113 11.35 5.94 17.64
C ASP A 113 12.45 5.11 18.32
N SER A 114 13.52 5.79 18.77
CA SER A 114 14.69 5.16 19.42
C SER A 114 14.39 4.53 20.79
N ASP A 115 13.25 4.84 21.40
CA ASP A 115 12.87 4.34 22.72
C ASP A 115 12.05 3.04 22.64
N LYS A 116 11.60 2.67 21.45
CA LYS A 116 10.80 1.47 21.20
C LYS A 116 11.65 0.29 20.73
N LEU A 117 11.22 -0.92 21.09
CA LEU A 117 12.04 -2.12 20.96
C LEU A 117 12.39 -2.49 19.51
N LEU A 118 11.39 -2.58 18.63
CA LEU A 118 11.60 -2.99 17.25
C LEU A 118 12.26 -1.88 16.44
N SER A 119 11.87 -0.63 16.66
CA SER A 119 12.49 0.56 16.09
C SER A 119 13.97 0.65 16.47
N LYS A 120 14.30 0.41 17.75
CA LYS A 120 15.68 0.39 18.23
C LYS A 120 16.54 -0.68 17.57
N GLN A 121 15.94 -1.87 17.32
CA GLN A 121 16.63 -2.94 16.61
C GLN A 121 16.93 -2.52 15.15
N ALA A 122 15.95 -1.93 14.45
CA ALA A 122 16.13 -1.40 13.11
C ALA A 122 17.24 -0.32 13.06
N ILE A 123 17.20 0.64 14.00
CA ILE A 123 18.20 1.71 14.13
C ILE A 123 19.59 1.12 14.36
N SER A 124 19.71 0.09 15.20
CA SER A 124 20.98 -0.59 15.47
C SER A 124 21.54 -1.30 14.23
N SER A 125 20.70 -1.61 13.26
CA SER A 125 21.07 -2.16 11.95
C SER A 125 21.34 -1.08 10.88
N GLY A 126 21.35 0.20 11.27
CA GLY A 126 21.65 1.35 10.39
C GLY A 126 20.40 1.97 9.72
N ILE A 127 19.20 1.52 10.07
CA ILE A 127 17.92 1.99 9.47
C ILE A 127 17.37 3.11 10.36
N GLN A 128 17.36 4.36 9.86
CA GLN A 128 17.07 5.53 10.68
C GLN A 128 15.64 6.10 10.52
N ASP A 129 14.96 5.75 9.43
CA ASP A 129 13.68 6.32 9.06
C ASP A 129 12.78 5.29 8.37
N TRP A 130 11.51 5.68 8.23
CA TRP A 130 10.45 4.82 7.70
C TRP A 130 10.70 4.37 6.26
N ASP A 131 11.08 5.28 5.37
CA ASP A 131 11.32 4.95 3.97
C ASP A 131 12.45 3.94 3.79
N SER A 132 13.55 4.14 4.55
CA SER A 132 14.68 3.20 4.58
C SER A 132 14.27 1.84 5.15
N LEU A 133 13.35 1.79 6.13
CA LEU A 133 12.82 0.54 6.68
C LEU A 133 11.97 -0.21 5.65
N LEU A 134 11.08 0.48 4.96
CA LEU A 134 10.25 -0.12 3.90
C LEU A 134 11.14 -0.75 2.82
N ASP A 135 12.14 0.01 2.35
CA ASP A 135 13.09 -0.48 1.33
C ASP A 135 13.89 -1.67 1.83
N HIS A 136 14.44 -1.59 3.05
CA HIS A 136 15.18 -2.70 3.66
C HIS A 136 14.33 -3.97 3.73
N VAL A 137 13.14 -3.90 4.34
CA VAL A 137 12.26 -5.07 4.54
C VAL A 137 11.80 -5.67 3.21
N ARG A 138 11.48 -4.81 2.21
CA ARG A 138 11.11 -5.24 0.88
C ARG A 138 12.21 -6.07 0.22
N ASN A 139 13.49 -5.67 0.40
CA ASN A 139 14.65 -6.32 -0.21
C ASN A 139 15.10 -7.59 0.53
N LEU A 140 14.63 -7.86 1.75
CA LEU A 140 14.94 -9.11 2.44
C LEU A 140 14.44 -10.34 1.65
N PRO A 141 15.17 -11.47 1.66
CA PRO A 141 14.72 -12.72 1.09
C PRO A 141 13.36 -13.16 1.63
N TYR A 142 12.56 -13.81 0.78
CA TYR A 142 11.33 -14.43 1.23
C TYR A 142 11.64 -15.72 1.99
N GLY A 143 11.07 -15.87 3.19
CA GLY A 143 11.25 -17.08 3.99
C GLY A 143 10.41 -17.09 5.27
N ARG A 144 10.23 -18.27 5.86
CA ARG A 144 9.57 -18.40 7.17
C ARG A 144 10.59 -18.17 8.27
N ASN A 145 10.22 -17.39 9.29
CA ASN A 145 11.01 -17.20 10.50
C ASN A 145 10.83 -18.39 11.46
N ALA A 146 11.82 -18.61 12.32
CA ALA A 146 11.82 -19.70 13.29
C ALA A 146 10.62 -19.65 14.24
N ASN A 147 10.19 -18.44 14.62
CA ASN A 147 9.00 -18.19 15.42
C ASN A 147 8.13 -17.13 14.74
N ARG A 148 6.89 -17.48 14.38
CA ARG A 148 5.94 -16.57 13.72
C ARG A 148 5.41 -15.46 14.62
N HIS A 149 5.51 -15.61 15.93
CA HIS A 149 5.04 -14.66 16.93
C HIS A 149 6.10 -13.60 17.27
N ASP A 150 7.36 -13.85 16.92
CA ASP A 150 8.47 -12.94 17.19
C ASP A 150 8.84 -12.14 15.91
N LEU A 151 8.36 -10.91 15.85
CA LEU A 151 8.58 -10.03 14.70
C LEU A 151 10.03 -9.56 14.57
N SER A 152 10.78 -9.57 15.68
CA SER A 152 12.20 -9.18 15.70
C SER A 152 13.06 -10.08 14.81
N LEU A 153 12.62 -11.31 14.59
CA LEU A 153 13.30 -12.29 13.75
C LEU A 153 13.35 -11.91 12.28
N VAL A 154 12.46 -11.04 11.80
CA VAL A 154 12.55 -10.56 10.41
C VAL A 154 13.86 -9.81 10.18
N LEU A 155 14.27 -8.97 11.13
CA LEU A 155 15.53 -8.24 11.07
C LEU A 155 16.72 -9.13 11.40
N SER A 156 16.65 -9.93 12.50
CA SER A 156 17.79 -10.74 12.96
C SER A 156 18.09 -11.95 12.08
N GLU A 157 17.08 -12.58 11.46
CA GLU A 157 17.26 -13.66 10.49
C GLU A 157 17.42 -13.15 9.05
N ALA A 158 17.30 -11.83 8.84
CA ALA A 158 17.38 -11.15 7.54
C ALA A 158 16.49 -11.80 6.45
N LYS A 159 15.28 -12.21 6.80
CA LYS A 159 14.26 -12.80 5.90
C LYS A 159 12.86 -12.64 6.49
N GLY A 160 11.84 -12.83 5.65
CA GLY A 160 10.46 -12.85 6.12
C GLY A 160 9.45 -13.26 5.05
N SER A 161 8.31 -13.78 5.48
CA SER A 161 7.13 -14.01 4.63
C SER A 161 6.33 -12.71 4.45
N CYS A 162 5.33 -12.70 3.57
CA CYS A 162 4.40 -11.57 3.47
C CYS A 162 3.81 -11.21 4.86
N SER A 163 3.44 -12.19 5.65
CA SER A 163 2.87 -11.98 6.99
C SER A 163 3.85 -11.33 7.95
N SER A 164 5.06 -11.90 8.11
CA SER A 164 6.02 -11.41 9.10
C SER A 164 6.62 -10.06 8.71
N LYS A 165 6.89 -9.83 7.42
CA LYS A 165 7.40 -8.54 6.92
C LYS A 165 6.40 -7.41 7.18
N HIS A 166 5.14 -7.58 6.75
CA HIS A 166 4.14 -6.54 6.92
C HIS A 166 3.72 -6.35 8.39
N ALA A 167 3.76 -7.42 9.21
CA ALA A 167 3.53 -7.29 10.65
C ALA A 167 4.64 -6.52 11.36
N LEU A 168 5.92 -6.74 11.00
CA LEU A 168 7.04 -5.94 11.50
C LEU A 168 6.88 -4.47 11.11
N LEU A 169 6.60 -4.19 9.83
CA LEU A 169 6.39 -2.82 9.35
C LEU A 169 5.26 -2.14 10.11
N LYS A 170 4.11 -2.80 10.30
CA LYS A 170 2.99 -2.26 11.07
C LYS A 170 3.37 -2.02 12.53
N ALA A 171 4.08 -2.95 13.17
CA ALA A 171 4.49 -2.79 14.56
C ALA A 171 5.42 -1.58 14.75
N ILE A 172 6.40 -1.38 13.85
CA ILE A 172 7.29 -0.21 13.88
C ILE A 172 6.53 1.08 13.50
N ALA A 173 5.56 1.02 12.59
CA ALA A 173 4.68 2.16 12.30
C ALA A 173 3.94 2.61 13.56
N ASP A 174 3.36 1.66 14.32
CA ASP A 174 2.69 1.95 15.60
C ASP A 174 3.64 2.54 16.64
N GLU A 175 4.85 2.01 16.73
CA GLU A 175 5.89 2.54 17.62
C GLU A 175 6.25 4.00 17.29
N SER A 176 6.23 4.36 16.02
CA SER A 176 6.69 5.66 15.48
C SER A 176 5.56 6.64 15.15
N GLY A 177 4.30 6.30 15.47
CA GLY A 177 3.14 7.15 15.22
C GLY A 177 2.79 7.34 13.74
N ILE A 178 3.14 6.35 12.89
CA ILE A 178 2.87 6.38 11.44
C ILE A 178 1.53 5.69 11.19
N ASP A 179 0.62 6.36 10.49
CA ASP A 179 -0.68 5.77 10.12
C ASP A 179 -0.51 4.77 8.98
N ALA A 180 -0.46 3.50 9.35
CA ALA A 180 -0.41 2.36 8.46
C ALA A 180 -1.38 1.28 8.95
N LYS A 181 -2.13 0.67 8.05
CA LYS A 181 -3.04 -0.44 8.37
C LYS A 181 -2.48 -1.74 7.84
N LEU A 182 -2.45 -2.77 8.68
CA LEU A 182 -2.09 -4.13 8.28
C LEU A 182 -3.36 -4.89 7.88
N VAL A 183 -3.37 -5.45 6.68
CA VAL A 183 -4.55 -6.09 6.10
C VAL A 183 -4.24 -7.52 5.69
N ILE A 184 -5.20 -8.43 5.93
CA ILE A 184 -5.30 -9.70 5.23
C ILE A 184 -6.28 -9.52 4.09
N GLY A 185 -5.81 -9.71 2.85
CA GLY A 185 -6.68 -9.85 1.68
C GLY A 185 -6.79 -11.32 1.29
N ILE A 186 -8.01 -11.83 1.16
CA ILE A 186 -8.26 -13.10 0.49
C ILE A 186 -8.49 -12.80 -0.99
N TYR A 187 -7.71 -13.43 -1.87
CA TYR A 187 -7.84 -13.22 -3.31
C TYR A 187 -7.91 -14.53 -4.08
N LYS A 188 -8.42 -14.48 -5.30
CA LYS A 188 -8.44 -15.60 -6.24
C LYS A 188 -7.03 -15.85 -6.77
N MET A 189 -6.27 -16.71 -6.10
CA MET A 189 -4.95 -17.13 -6.59
C MET A 189 -5.11 -17.98 -7.84
N ASN A 190 -4.69 -17.46 -8.99
CA ASN A 190 -4.81 -18.10 -10.29
C ASN A 190 -3.49 -17.97 -11.09
N ARG A 191 -3.44 -18.57 -12.29
CA ARG A 191 -2.25 -18.58 -13.15
C ARG A 191 -1.88 -17.22 -13.74
N GLU A 192 -2.82 -16.27 -13.80
CA GLU A 192 -2.62 -14.96 -14.40
C GLU A 192 -1.95 -14.00 -13.40
N ASN A 193 -2.48 -13.96 -12.16
CA ASN A 193 -1.98 -13.08 -11.11
C ASN A 193 -0.81 -13.69 -10.31
N THR A 194 -0.67 -15.03 -10.30
CA THR A 194 0.37 -15.74 -9.55
C THR A 194 1.15 -16.68 -10.47
N ARG A 195 2.17 -16.14 -11.12
CA ARG A 195 3.00 -16.92 -12.07
C ARG A 195 3.71 -18.06 -11.35
N GLY A 196 3.77 -19.23 -12.01
CA GLY A 196 4.46 -20.42 -11.47
C GLY A 196 3.56 -21.49 -10.89
N ILE A 197 2.28 -21.20 -10.61
CA ILE A 197 1.34 -22.21 -10.08
C ILE A 197 0.50 -22.90 -11.18
N GLY A 198 0.58 -22.45 -12.43
CA GLY A 198 -0.34 -22.86 -13.50
C GLY A 198 -0.47 -24.36 -13.65
N LYS A 199 0.63 -25.10 -13.74
CA LYS A 199 0.63 -26.57 -13.87
C LYS A 199 0.00 -27.28 -12.68
N THR A 200 0.24 -26.78 -11.46
CA THR A 200 -0.33 -27.35 -10.21
C THR A 200 -1.83 -27.15 -10.18
N LEU A 201 -2.31 -25.98 -10.60
CA LEU A 201 -3.71 -25.62 -10.59
C LEU A 201 -4.50 -26.32 -11.71
N GLU A 202 -3.96 -26.38 -12.93
CA GLU A 202 -4.60 -27.04 -14.10
C GLU A 202 -5.02 -28.47 -13.84
N ASN A 203 -4.20 -29.24 -13.11
CA ASN A 203 -4.50 -30.62 -12.75
C ASN A 203 -5.62 -30.80 -11.72
N SER A 204 -6.09 -29.72 -11.11
CA SER A 204 -7.11 -29.77 -10.05
C SER A 204 -8.54 -29.59 -10.56
N GLY A 205 -8.72 -29.07 -11.79
CA GLY A 205 -10.00 -28.66 -12.34
C GLY A 205 -10.58 -27.37 -11.73
N LEU A 206 -9.80 -26.63 -10.92
CA LEU A 206 -10.16 -25.34 -10.34
C LEU A 206 -9.58 -24.20 -11.15
N GLU A 207 -10.35 -23.13 -11.33
CA GLU A 207 -9.88 -21.89 -11.96
C GLU A 207 -8.97 -21.11 -11.02
N TYR A 208 -9.24 -21.14 -9.72
CA TYR A 208 -8.46 -20.47 -8.68
C TYR A 208 -8.58 -21.19 -7.33
N VAL A 209 -7.68 -20.86 -6.41
CA VAL A 209 -7.77 -21.21 -5.00
C VAL A 209 -7.73 -19.93 -4.17
N PRO A 210 -8.64 -19.72 -3.20
CA PRO A 210 -8.54 -18.57 -2.29
C PRO A 210 -7.22 -18.60 -1.51
N GLU A 211 -6.45 -17.50 -1.59
CA GLU A 211 -5.19 -17.33 -0.86
C GLU A 211 -5.21 -16.10 0.03
N ALA A 212 -4.63 -16.21 1.23
CA ALA A 212 -4.53 -15.13 2.20
C ALA A 212 -3.18 -14.43 2.10
N HIS A 213 -3.19 -13.18 1.66
CA HIS A 213 -2.01 -12.33 1.55
C HIS A 213 -2.05 -11.18 2.56
N CYS A 214 -0.88 -10.80 3.11
CA CYS A 214 -0.75 -9.63 3.97
C CYS A 214 -0.08 -8.51 3.21
N TYR A 215 -0.57 -7.29 3.42
CA TYR A 215 -0.02 -6.05 2.88
C TYR A 215 -0.37 -4.87 3.80
N LEU A 216 0.22 -3.69 3.53
CA LEU A 216 -0.15 -2.45 4.21
C LEU A 216 -1.11 -1.61 3.38
N LYS A 217 -1.92 -0.80 4.07
CA LYS A 217 -2.66 0.32 3.47
C LYS A 217 -2.23 1.63 4.12
N PHE A 218 -2.03 2.64 3.27
CA PHE A 218 -1.91 4.04 3.66
C PHE A 218 -3.09 4.78 3.03
N GLY A 219 -3.98 5.33 3.87
CA GLY A 219 -5.29 5.78 3.41
C GLY A 219 -6.05 4.67 2.68
N GLN A 220 -6.47 4.93 1.45
CA GLN A 220 -7.17 3.95 0.61
C GLN A 220 -6.25 3.09 -0.27
N HIS A 221 -4.96 3.39 -0.31
CA HIS A 221 -4.02 2.73 -1.21
C HIS A 221 -3.34 1.52 -0.56
N ARG A 222 -3.15 0.46 -1.34
CA ARG A 222 -2.52 -0.80 -0.94
C ARG A 222 -1.06 -0.85 -1.38
N TYR A 223 -0.17 -1.39 -0.52
CA TYR A 223 1.27 -1.52 -0.79
C TYR A 223 1.78 -2.88 -0.32
N ASP A 224 2.45 -3.60 -1.21
CA ASP A 224 3.03 -4.92 -0.94
C ASP A 224 4.57 -4.84 -0.88
N PHE A 225 5.11 -5.02 0.32
CA PHE A 225 6.54 -5.04 0.62
C PHE A 225 7.10 -6.47 0.78
N THR A 226 6.44 -7.47 0.19
CA THR A 226 6.89 -8.87 0.28
C THR A 226 8.24 -9.08 -0.40
N ASN A 227 8.46 -8.48 -1.57
CA ASN A 227 9.72 -8.51 -2.32
C ASN A 227 9.77 -7.35 -3.33
N PRO A 228 10.95 -7.07 -3.97
CA PRO A 228 11.10 -5.95 -4.91
C PRO A 228 10.17 -6.01 -6.14
N HIS A 229 9.68 -7.21 -6.50
CA HIS A 229 8.82 -7.42 -7.66
C HIS A 229 7.33 -7.57 -7.28
N SER A 230 7.02 -7.46 -5.99
CA SER A 230 5.63 -7.45 -5.51
C SER A 230 4.89 -6.24 -6.05
N ASP A 231 3.70 -6.49 -6.57
CA ASP A 231 2.81 -5.48 -7.11
C ASP A 231 1.38 -5.89 -6.78
N ILE A 232 0.78 -5.17 -5.84
CA ILE A 232 -0.55 -5.46 -5.32
C ILE A 232 -1.63 -5.33 -6.41
N SER A 233 -1.40 -4.50 -7.44
CA SER A 233 -2.34 -4.31 -8.53
C SER A 233 -2.67 -5.60 -9.29
N LYS A 234 -1.78 -6.59 -9.24
CA LYS A 234 -1.99 -7.92 -9.86
C LYS A 234 -3.10 -8.73 -9.21
N ILE A 235 -3.42 -8.44 -7.95
CA ILE A 235 -4.42 -9.17 -7.18
C ILE A 235 -5.61 -8.31 -6.75
N GLU A 236 -5.56 -6.98 -6.94
CA GLU A 236 -6.62 -6.06 -6.49
C GLU A 236 -7.99 -6.39 -7.09
N THR A 237 -8.05 -6.70 -8.38
CA THR A 237 -9.30 -7.06 -9.07
C THR A 237 -9.81 -8.45 -8.68
N ASP A 238 -8.95 -9.27 -8.10
CA ASP A 238 -9.25 -10.64 -7.67
C ASP A 238 -9.50 -10.75 -6.15
N LEU A 239 -9.50 -9.62 -5.42
CA LEU A 239 -9.82 -9.60 -3.99
C LEU A 239 -11.25 -10.03 -3.74
N LEU A 240 -11.42 -10.98 -2.82
CA LEU A 240 -12.71 -11.51 -2.37
C LEU A 240 -13.14 -10.89 -1.04
N GLU A 241 -12.19 -10.68 -0.13
CA GLU A 241 -12.44 -10.15 1.21
C GLU A 241 -11.18 -9.49 1.76
N GLU A 242 -11.34 -8.42 2.54
CA GLU A 242 -10.27 -7.75 3.27
C GLU A 242 -10.67 -7.57 4.73
N ILE A 243 -9.72 -7.81 5.63
CA ILE A 243 -9.87 -7.44 7.05
C ILE A 243 -8.61 -6.75 7.55
N GLU A 244 -8.79 -5.69 8.33
CA GLU A 244 -7.71 -5.07 9.10
C GLU A 244 -7.38 -5.95 10.31
N ILE A 245 -6.08 -6.13 10.59
CA ILE A 245 -5.58 -6.95 11.68
C ILE A 245 -4.45 -6.26 12.44
N THR A 246 -4.17 -6.75 13.64
CA THR A 246 -2.99 -6.36 14.42
C THR A 246 -1.76 -7.21 14.06
N PRO A 247 -0.54 -6.74 14.35
CA PRO A 247 0.68 -7.51 14.11
C PRO A 247 0.70 -8.90 14.75
N SER A 248 0.09 -9.08 15.93
CA SER A 248 -0.02 -10.37 16.61
C SER A 248 -0.93 -11.40 15.91
N GLN A 249 -1.81 -10.94 15.05
CA GLN A 249 -2.80 -11.78 14.35
C GLN A 249 -2.27 -12.43 13.06
N VAL A 250 -1.04 -12.15 12.64
CA VAL A 250 -0.47 -12.75 11.41
C VAL A 250 -0.08 -14.23 11.54
N ALA A 251 -0.05 -14.77 12.74
CA ALA A 251 0.27 -16.18 13.00
C ALA A 251 -0.99 -17.05 12.97
N ASP A 252 -1.47 -17.47 14.15
CA ASP A 252 -2.55 -18.48 14.24
C ASP A 252 -3.90 -17.94 13.76
N PHE A 253 -4.21 -16.68 14.05
CA PHE A 253 -5.46 -16.06 13.62
C PHE A 253 -5.56 -16.06 12.08
N LYS A 254 -4.51 -15.61 11.37
CA LYS A 254 -4.52 -15.60 9.89
C LYS A 254 -4.75 -17.01 9.32
N VAL A 255 -4.08 -18.01 9.87
CA VAL A 255 -4.22 -19.41 9.41
C VAL A 255 -5.66 -19.89 9.61
N GLN A 256 -6.24 -19.63 10.79
CA GLN A 256 -7.61 -20.04 11.07
C GLN A 256 -8.64 -19.30 10.22
N TYR A 257 -8.45 -17.99 10.04
CA TYR A 257 -9.28 -17.16 9.18
C TYR A 257 -9.29 -17.67 7.74
N HIS A 258 -8.11 -17.94 7.18
CA HIS A 258 -7.97 -18.48 5.83
C HIS A 258 -8.64 -19.86 5.68
N LYS A 259 -8.43 -20.76 6.66
CA LYS A 259 -9.09 -22.10 6.66
C LYS A 259 -10.61 -21.99 6.71
N ASN A 260 -11.14 -21.08 7.52
CA ASN A 260 -12.59 -20.85 7.62
C ASN A 260 -13.15 -20.28 6.30
N PHE A 261 -12.43 -19.35 5.67
CA PHE A 261 -12.82 -18.83 4.36
C PHE A 261 -12.89 -19.95 3.30
N ILE A 262 -11.86 -20.80 3.20
CA ILE A 262 -11.84 -21.91 2.24
C ILE A 262 -13.01 -22.89 2.49
N LYS A 263 -13.32 -23.21 3.74
CA LYS A 263 -14.46 -24.09 4.07
C LYS A 263 -15.79 -23.48 3.60
N LYS A 264 -15.98 -22.19 3.84
CA LYS A 264 -17.16 -21.45 3.39
C LYS A 264 -17.22 -21.42 1.86
N TRP A 265 -16.12 -21.06 1.20
CA TRP A 265 -16.03 -21.02 -0.26
C TRP A 265 -16.36 -22.37 -0.93
N ILE A 266 -15.87 -23.49 -0.38
CA ILE A 266 -16.19 -24.83 -0.88
C ILE A 266 -17.69 -25.09 -0.83
N SER A 267 -18.36 -24.68 0.25
CA SER A 267 -19.80 -24.84 0.42
C SER A 267 -20.60 -23.95 -0.54
N ASP A 268 -20.25 -22.68 -0.62
CA ASP A 268 -20.98 -21.66 -1.37
C ASP A 268 -20.87 -21.89 -2.88
N GLU A 269 -19.65 -22.22 -3.36
CA GLU A 269 -19.38 -22.46 -4.79
C GLU A 269 -19.58 -23.92 -5.19
N LYS A 270 -20.04 -24.80 -4.27
CA LYS A 270 -20.28 -26.22 -4.51
C LYS A 270 -19.08 -26.96 -5.12
N ILE A 271 -17.88 -26.64 -4.61
CA ILE A 271 -16.63 -27.23 -5.08
C ILE A 271 -16.65 -28.73 -4.81
N ALA A 272 -16.31 -29.54 -5.82
CA ALA A 272 -16.32 -31.00 -5.71
C ALA A 272 -15.21 -31.57 -4.79
N LEU A 273 -14.13 -30.79 -4.55
CA LEU A 273 -13.04 -31.17 -3.66
C LEU A 273 -13.40 -30.88 -2.19
N ASN A 274 -12.98 -31.77 -1.29
CA ASN A 274 -13.08 -31.51 0.14
C ASN A 274 -12.00 -30.51 0.64
N PHE A 275 -12.15 -30.03 1.87
CA PHE A 275 -11.25 -29.03 2.46
C PHE A 275 -9.79 -29.49 2.45
N ASP A 276 -9.49 -30.75 2.81
CA ASP A 276 -8.10 -31.23 2.89
C ASP A 276 -7.44 -31.27 1.51
N ALA A 277 -8.17 -31.68 0.48
CA ALA A 277 -7.69 -31.67 -0.89
C ALA A 277 -7.39 -30.25 -1.40
N VAL A 278 -8.28 -29.29 -1.12
CA VAL A 278 -8.07 -27.86 -1.49
C VAL A 278 -6.88 -27.28 -0.71
N TRP A 279 -6.79 -27.57 0.60
CA TRP A 279 -5.68 -27.08 1.42
C TRP A 279 -4.33 -27.64 0.94
N GLN A 280 -4.25 -28.93 0.62
CA GLN A 280 -3.04 -29.54 0.06
C GLN A 280 -2.70 -28.97 -1.34
N LEU A 281 -3.69 -28.73 -2.18
CA LEU A 281 -3.48 -28.07 -3.47
C LEU A 281 -2.87 -26.67 -3.28
N ARG A 282 -3.43 -25.88 -2.36
CA ARG A 282 -2.91 -24.57 -1.98
C ARG A 282 -1.46 -24.64 -1.51
N GLU A 283 -1.10 -25.57 -0.62
CA GLU A 283 0.29 -25.75 -0.15
C GLU A 283 1.23 -26.07 -1.32
N ARG A 284 0.85 -26.96 -2.23
CA ARG A 284 1.65 -27.26 -3.43
C ARG A 284 1.83 -26.06 -4.35
N CYS A 285 0.80 -25.20 -4.49
CA CYS A 285 0.94 -23.94 -5.23
C CYS A 285 2.00 -23.03 -4.60
N ILE A 286 2.01 -22.90 -3.27
CA ILE A 286 3.00 -22.08 -2.56
C ILE A 286 4.41 -22.68 -2.64
N GLU A 287 4.56 -24.01 -2.58
CA GLU A 287 5.84 -24.71 -2.76
C GLU A 287 6.41 -24.45 -4.16
N ALA A 288 5.59 -24.55 -5.22
CA ALA A 288 5.98 -24.29 -6.58
C ALA A 288 6.51 -22.84 -6.78
N LEU A 289 6.00 -21.85 -6.03
CA LEU A 289 6.51 -20.47 -6.06
C LEU A 289 7.91 -20.36 -5.43
N SER A 290 8.25 -21.24 -4.50
CA SER A 290 9.55 -21.23 -3.84
C SER A 290 10.65 -21.83 -4.74
N GLU A 291 10.31 -22.84 -5.52
CA GLU A 291 11.23 -23.53 -6.43
C GLU A 291 11.57 -22.71 -7.71
N ASN A 292 10.62 -21.92 -8.19
CA ASN A 292 10.81 -21.09 -9.39
C ASN A 292 11.60 -19.78 -9.14
N LYS A 293 12.15 -19.57 -7.94
CA LYS A 293 12.99 -18.42 -7.55
C LYS A 293 14.50 -18.69 -7.58
N SER A 294 14.90 -19.89 -8.10
CA SER A 294 16.31 -20.29 -8.25
C SER A 294 16.89 -19.80 -9.57
#